data_94ee95f7333bd98443ece453ca690cb3
#
_entry.id   94ee95f7333bd98443ece453ca690cb3
#
_cell.length_a   1.000
_cell.length_b   1.000
_cell.length_c   1.000
_cell.angle_alpha   90.00
_cell.angle_beta   90.00
_cell.angle_gamma   90.00
#
_symmetry.space_group_name_H-M   'P 1'
#
loop_
_entity.id
_entity.type
_entity.pdbx_description
1 polymer ?
#
loop_
_entity_poly.entity_id
_entity_poly.type
_entity_poly.pdbx_seq_one_letter_code
_entity_poly.pdbx_strand_id
1 'polypeptide(L)'
;LGKLIGQGASGRVRLAMHSRTQQLAAVKIIPKQMLINSRMSLRDLSAKQDKLTLGIEREIVIMKLIEHPNLLGLWDVYETSKELFLVMEYVAGGELFDYLVARGRLQPHEARQYFRQIIFGVDYCHTFSICHRDLKPENLLLDGSRTVVKIADFGMAALQPTEKMLETSCGSPHYASPEIVSGMTYDGTASDIWSCGIILFALLCGRLPFDDPNIQVLLGKVRAGRFAMPSHLDPSVRDLIGRMLQVDPKKRASMREICSHPWFTDNGRLSSKNPVTTEISTLSNEPIRLAEIDPDILGNLSTLWPELTHEQIIRRLLQSGQNWQKTFYMLLVIHRDNHGTDDEDEEAEDLDEDEQLQLKQTQNDMKQPAPIVHSPSPPEPSRPTTMITSG
;
A
#
# COMPACT_ATOMS: atom_id res chain seq x y z
N LEU A 1 19.17 -8.78 2.69
CA LEU A 1 18.66 -8.21 1.43
C LEU A 1 19.42 -8.81 0.25
N GLY A 2 18.68 -9.35 -0.76
CA GLY A 2 19.21 -9.96 -1.97
C GLY A 2 19.25 -9.02 -3.18
N LYS A 3 18.96 -9.58 -4.38
CA LYS A 3 19.02 -8.86 -5.67
C LYS A 3 17.94 -7.79 -5.79
N LEU A 4 18.20 -6.76 -6.61
CA LEU A 4 17.20 -5.79 -7.05
C LEU A 4 16.20 -6.50 -7.97
N ILE A 5 14.89 -6.36 -7.70
CA ILE A 5 13.81 -6.96 -8.49
C ILE A 5 12.87 -5.91 -9.11
N GLY A 6 12.95 -4.64 -8.66
CA GLY A 6 12.19 -3.54 -9.23
C GLY A 6 12.81 -2.20 -8.88
N GLN A 7 12.62 -1.20 -9.76
CA GLN A 7 13.00 0.19 -9.51
C GLN A 7 12.00 1.10 -10.21
N GLY A 8 11.44 2.03 -9.46
CA GLY A 8 10.44 2.97 -9.96
C GLY A 8 10.58 4.36 -9.35
N ALA A 9 9.64 5.24 -9.69
CA ALA A 9 9.62 6.61 -9.19
C ALA A 9 9.46 6.71 -7.66
N SER A 10 8.84 5.69 -7.03
CA SER A 10 8.60 5.64 -5.59
C SER A 10 9.70 4.96 -4.79
N GLY A 11 10.77 4.44 -5.42
CA GLY A 11 11.86 3.76 -4.73
C GLY A 11 12.36 2.51 -5.45
N ARG A 12 13.08 1.67 -4.72
CA ARG A 12 13.64 0.41 -5.23
C ARG A 12 13.08 -0.78 -4.44
N VAL A 13 12.89 -1.92 -5.13
CA VAL A 13 12.42 -3.17 -4.53
C VAL A 13 13.51 -4.22 -4.61
N ARG A 14 13.83 -4.84 -3.48
CA ARG A 14 14.82 -5.92 -3.39
C ARG A 14 14.18 -7.20 -2.89
N LEU A 15 14.61 -8.32 -3.43
CA LEU A 15 14.29 -9.62 -2.85
C LEU A 15 14.99 -9.75 -1.50
N ALA A 16 14.29 -10.29 -0.52
CA ALA A 16 14.83 -10.62 0.79
C ALA A 16 14.45 -12.06 1.16
N MET A 17 15.12 -12.61 2.13
CA MET A 17 14.81 -13.91 2.71
C MET A 17 14.88 -13.78 4.24
N HIS A 18 13.84 -14.22 4.92
CA HIS A 18 13.81 -14.23 6.37
C HIS A 18 14.85 -15.23 6.91
N SER A 19 15.66 -14.82 7.89
CA SER A 19 16.84 -15.61 8.31
C SER A 19 16.47 -16.93 8.98
N ARG A 20 15.38 -16.96 9.75
CA ARG A 20 14.92 -18.17 10.45
C ARG A 20 14.03 -19.06 9.57
N THR A 21 12.96 -18.50 9.00
CA THR A 21 11.94 -19.26 8.26
C THR A 21 12.31 -19.54 6.79
N GLN A 22 13.34 -18.90 6.27
CA GLN A 22 13.74 -18.96 4.85
C GLN A 22 12.65 -18.47 3.88
N GLN A 23 11.62 -17.81 4.38
CA GLN A 23 10.55 -17.24 3.59
C GLN A 23 11.06 -16.07 2.74
N LEU A 24 10.64 -16.02 1.48
CA LEU A 24 10.98 -14.92 0.58
C LEU A 24 10.05 -13.73 0.78
N ALA A 25 10.64 -12.54 0.79
CA ALA A 25 9.96 -11.27 0.90
C ALA A 25 10.42 -10.29 -0.20
N ALA A 26 9.56 -9.35 -0.57
CA ALA A 26 9.91 -8.19 -1.37
C ALA A 26 10.05 -6.98 -0.45
N VAL A 27 11.22 -6.34 -0.42
CA VAL A 27 11.46 -5.16 0.40
C VAL A 27 11.50 -3.92 -0.47
N LYS A 28 10.49 -3.07 -0.37
CA LYS A 28 10.43 -1.77 -1.04
C LYS A 28 11.11 -0.73 -0.14
N ILE A 29 12.14 -0.08 -0.68
CA ILE A 29 12.96 0.89 0.01
C ILE A 29 12.66 2.27 -0.56
N ILE A 30 12.11 3.13 0.27
CA ILE A 30 11.62 4.47 -0.10
C ILE A 30 12.45 5.54 0.64
N PRO A 31 13.15 6.43 -0.08
CA PRO A 31 13.79 7.58 0.54
C PRO A 31 12.75 8.50 1.21
N LYS A 32 12.92 8.82 2.51
CA LYS A 32 11.96 9.67 3.26
C LYS A 32 11.76 11.05 2.63
N GLN A 33 12.79 11.59 1.97
CA GLN A 33 12.69 12.85 1.22
C GLN A 33 11.67 12.77 0.07
N MET A 34 11.51 11.61 -0.58
CA MET A 34 10.50 11.44 -1.64
C MET A 34 9.08 11.51 -1.09
N LEU A 35 8.83 10.92 0.10
CA LEU A 35 7.52 10.95 0.76
C LEU A 35 7.13 12.38 1.15
N ILE A 36 8.08 13.17 1.60
CA ILE A 36 7.86 14.58 1.95
C ILE A 36 7.59 15.40 0.68
N ASN A 37 8.43 15.26 -0.34
CA ASN A 37 8.33 16.06 -1.57
C ASN A 37 7.05 15.77 -2.39
N SER A 38 6.57 14.52 -2.38
CA SER A 38 5.34 14.15 -3.11
C SER A 38 4.06 14.75 -2.51
N ARG A 39 4.10 15.19 -1.24
CA ARG A 39 2.95 15.70 -0.49
C ARG A 39 3.00 17.19 -0.22
N MET A 40 4.10 17.87 -0.52
CA MET A 40 4.30 19.30 -0.23
C MET A 40 4.15 20.16 -1.48
N SER A 41 3.26 21.14 -1.42
CA SER A 41 3.36 22.34 -2.24
C SER A 41 4.49 23.21 -1.66
N LEU A 42 5.35 23.76 -2.52
CA LEU A 42 6.55 24.55 -2.17
C LEU A 42 6.32 25.74 -1.22
N ARG A 43 5.08 26.02 -0.82
CA ARG A 43 4.70 27.15 0.05
C ARG A 43 4.55 26.84 1.55
N ASP A 44 4.62 25.57 1.97
CA ASP A 44 4.18 25.16 3.32
C ASP A 44 5.26 24.51 4.20
N LEU A 45 6.54 24.84 4.01
CA LEU A 45 7.69 24.06 4.50
C LEU A 45 7.92 24.00 6.02
N SER A 46 7.39 24.91 6.84
CA SER A 46 7.84 25.01 8.24
C SER A 46 6.84 24.62 9.35
N ALA A 47 5.54 24.58 9.07
CA ALA A 47 4.52 24.32 10.10
C ALA A 47 3.74 22.99 9.95
N LYS A 48 4.05 22.19 8.92
CA LYS A 48 3.26 21.01 8.54
C LYS A 48 4.04 19.69 8.59
N GLN A 49 5.31 19.68 8.94
CA GLN A 49 6.15 18.47 8.90
C GLN A 49 5.62 17.37 9.83
N ASP A 50 5.18 17.72 11.04
CA ASP A 50 4.63 16.76 12.01
C ASP A 50 3.29 16.16 11.52
N LYS A 51 2.42 16.98 10.90
CA LYS A 51 1.16 16.50 10.32
C LYS A 51 1.35 15.60 9.10
N LEU A 52 2.42 15.81 8.34
CA LEU A 52 2.79 14.97 7.20
C LEU A 52 3.32 13.60 7.65
N THR A 53 4.14 13.57 8.68
CA THR A 53 4.66 12.35 9.28
C THR A 53 3.53 11.49 9.82
N LEU A 54 2.61 12.05 10.62
CA LEU A 54 1.41 11.39 11.11
C LEU A 54 0.52 10.82 9.98
N GLY A 55 0.42 11.54 8.86
CA GLY A 55 -0.32 11.07 7.70
C GLY A 55 0.32 9.83 7.05
N ILE A 56 1.66 9.79 6.99
CA ILE A 56 2.41 8.64 6.47
C ILE A 56 2.26 7.43 7.41
N GLU A 57 2.39 7.65 8.71
CA GLU A 57 2.23 6.61 9.72
C GLU A 57 0.84 5.95 9.65
N ARG A 58 -0.22 6.75 9.55
CA ARG A 58 -1.59 6.25 9.36
C ARG A 58 -1.75 5.40 8.09
N GLU A 59 -1.14 5.82 6.98
CA GLU A 59 -1.18 5.04 5.73
C GLU A 59 -0.44 3.70 5.88
N ILE A 60 0.71 3.70 6.57
CA ILE A 60 1.48 2.48 6.84
C ILE A 60 0.66 1.51 7.71
N VAL A 61 0.04 2.03 8.78
CA VAL A 61 -0.81 1.21 9.66
C VAL A 61 -1.98 0.61 8.88
N ILE A 62 -2.65 1.39 8.02
CA ILE A 62 -3.71 0.85 7.15
C ILE A 62 -3.17 -0.26 6.26
N MET A 63 -2.02 -0.06 5.61
CA MET A 63 -1.45 -1.09 4.74
C MET A 63 -1.11 -2.38 5.49
N LYS A 64 -0.71 -2.28 6.76
CA LYS A 64 -0.50 -3.45 7.64
C LYS A 64 -1.81 -4.16 8.00
N LEU A 65 -2.87 -3.40 8.22
CA LEU A 65 -4.16 -3.91 8.68
C LEU A 65 -5.07 -4.43 7.55
N ILE A 66 -4.75 -4.11 6.29
CA ILE A 66 -5.54 -4.54 5.14
C ILE A 66 -5.13 -5.94 4.71
N GLU A 67 -6.02 -6.90 4.88
CA GLU A 67 -5.83 -8.28 4.47
C GLU A 67 -6.90 -8.70 3.46
N HIS A 68 -6.47 -9.04 2.25
CA HIS A 68 -7.36 -9.57 1.22
C HIS A 68 -6.57 -10.46 0.25
N PRO A 69 -7.13 -11.58 -0.24
CA PRO A 69 -6.42 -12.51 -1.13
C PRO A 69 -5.90 -11.85 -2.42
N ASN A 70 -6.50 -10.74 -2.85
CA ASN A 70 -6.10 -10.03 -4.06
C ASN A 70 -5.37 -8.70 -3.79
N LEU A 71 -4.86 -8.50 -2.57
CA LEU A 71 -3.96 -7.42 -2.22
C LEU A 71 -2.58 -7.98 -1.86
N LEU A 72 -1.54 -7.23 -2.15
CA LEU A 72 -0.19 -7.58 -1.73
C LEU A 72 -0.04 -7.30 -0.23
N GLY A 73 0.23 -8.35 0.56
CA GLY A 73 0.37 -8.24 2.02
C GLY A 73 1.61 -7.42 2.40
N LEU A 74 1.46 -6.54 3.37
CA LEU A 74 2.56 -5.85 4.05
C LEU A 74 2.80 -6.55 5.39
N TRP A 75 3.95 -7.23 5.50
CA TRP A 75 4.28 -8.02 6.69
C TRP A 75 4.92 -7.19 7.79
N ASP A 76 5.86 -6.31 7.41
CA ASP A 76 6.56 -5.48 8.39
C ASP A 76 7.07 -4.16 7.83
N VAL A 77 7.44 -3.22 8.69
CA VAL A 77 7.91 -1.90 8.34
C VAL A 77 9.08 -1.51 9.23
N TYR A 78 10.21 -1.24 8.62
CA TYR A 78 11.38 -0.70 9.31
C TYR A 78 11.71 0.68 8.79
N GLU A 79 12.29 1.51 9.65
CA GLU A 79 12.72 2.84 9.26
C GLU A 79 14.12 3.18 9.78
N THR A 80 14.80 3.99 8.99
CA THR A 80 16.03 4.68 9.39
C THR A 80 15.80 6.18 9.32
N SER A 81 16.82 6.97 9.68
CA SER A 81 16.76 8.42 9.51
C SER A 81 16.54 8.86 8.05
N LYS A 82 16.85 8.03 7.06
CA LYS A 82 16.84 8.38 5.62
C LYS A 82 15.85 7.60 4.79
N GLU A 83 15.54 6.37 5.15
CA GLU A 83 14.78 5.43 4.33
C GLU A 83 13.71 4.70 5.13
N LEU A 84 12.62 4.37 4.46
CA LEU A 84 11.54 3.51 4.93
C LEU A 84 11.63 2.20 4.16
N PHE A 85 11.52 1.08 4.88
CA PHE A 85 11.57 -0.29 4.34
C PHE A 85 10.22 -0.95 4.56
N LEU A 86 9.52 -1.26 3.48
CA LEU A 86 8.26 -1.99 3.51
C LEU A 86 8.54 -3.45 3.16
N VAL A 87 8.39 -4.36 4.11
CA VAL A 87 8.56 -5.79 3.91
C VAL A 87 7.23 -6.38 3.48
N MET A 88 7.16 -6.85 2.25
CA MET A 88 5.93 -7.29 1.62
C MET A 88 6.02 -8.74 1.15
N GLU A 89 4.87 -9.35 0.92
CA GLU A 89 4.74 -10.63 0.24
C GLU A 89 5.54 -10.63 -1.07
N TYR A 90 6.32 -11.69 -1.33
CA TYR A 90 6.97 -11.89 -2.61
C TYR A 90 6.12 -12.73 -3.53
N VAL A 91 5.78 -12.20 -4.69
CA VAL A 91 4.93 -12.86 -5.69
C VAL A 91 5.77 -13.24 -6.91
N ALA A 92 5.83 -14.52 -7.24
CA ALA A 92 6.81 -15.08 -8.20
C ALA A 92 6.36 -15.08 -9.65
N GLY A 93 5.09 -14.83 -9.96
CA GLY A 93 4.50 -14.93 -11.32
C GLY A 93 4.79 -13.74 -12.22
N GLY A 94 5.34 -12.64 -11.67
CA GLY A 94 5.63 -11.40 -12.39
C GLY A 94 4.41 -10.51 -12.60
N GLU A 95 4.53 -9.52 -13.46
CA GLU A 95 3.47 -8.56 -13.75
C GLU A 95 2.40 -9.15 -14.69
N LEU A 96 1.13 -8.85 -14.43
CA LEU A 96 0.03 -9.23 -15.33
C LEU A 96 0.20 -8.60 -16.72
N PHE A 97 0.84 -7.44 -16.80
CA PHE A 97 1.12 -6.77 -18.07
C PHE A 97 2.11 -7.55 -18.92
N ASP A 98 3.20 -8.06 -18.38
CA ASP A 98 4.16 -8.90 -19.11
C ASP A 98 3.50 -10.17 -19.62
N TYR A 99 2.65 -10.78 -18.79
CA TYR A 99 1.86 -11.94 -19.18
C TYR A 99 0.90 -11.62 -20.35
N LEU A 100 0.24 -10.45 -20.29
CA LEU A 100 -0.66 -10.00 -21.36
C LEU A 100 0.12 -9.73 -22.66
N VAL A 101 1.26 -9.03 -22.59
CA VAL A 101 2.09 -8.74 -23.77
C VAL A 101 2.58 -10.02 -24.45
N ALA A 102 3.02 -11.01 -23.67
CA ALA A 102 3.45 -12.30 -24.20
C ALA A 102 2.35 -13.08 -24.92
N ARG A 103 1.07 -12.90 -24.53
CA ARG A 103 -0.09 -13.63 -25.10
C ARG A 103 -0.90 -12.80 -26.11
N GLY A 104 -0.67 -11.49 -26.16
CA GLY A 104 -1.38 -10.52 -26.98
C GLY A 104 -2.75 -10.13 -26.42
N ARG A 105 -3.63 -11.05 -26.13
CA ARG A 105 -4.93 -10.84 -25.46
C ARG A 105 -5.37 -12.09 -24.74
N LEU A 106 -6.18 -11.92 -23.71
CA LEU A 106 -6.71 -13.04 -22.94
C LEU A 106 -8.06 -13.52 -23.52
N GLN A 107 -8.37 -14.79 -23.29
CA GLN A 107 -9.70 -15.30 -23.57
C GLN A 107 -10.74 -14.68 -22.63
N PRO A 108 -12.00 -14.48 -23.04
CA PRO A 108 -12.99 -13.79 -22.24
C PRO A 108 -13.20 -14.37 -20.83
N HIS A 109 -13.14 -15.70 -20.69
CA HIS A 109 -13.27 -16.35 -19.38
C HIS A 109 -12.07 -16.09 -18.47
N GLU A 110 -10.85 -16.12 -19.00
CA GLU A 110 -9.61 -15.83 -18.28
C GLU A 110 -9.55 -14.34 -17.88
N ALA A 111 -9.87 -13.42 -18.80
CA ALA A 111 -9.97 -12.00 -18.51
C ALA A 111 -11.00 -11.72 -17.41
N ARG A 112 -12.15 -12.44 -17.40
CA ARG A 112 -13.17 -12.32 -16.36
C ARG A 112 -12.63 -12.78 -15.00
N GLN A 113 -11.89 -13.89 -14.94
CA GLN A 113 -11.31 -14.40 -13.69
C GLN A 113 -10.36 -13.38 -13.06
N TYR A 114 -9.42 -12.85 -13.83
CA TYR A 114 -8.51 -11.81 -13.33
C TYR A 114 -9.24 -10.52 -12.98
N PHE A 115 -10.15 -10.07 -13.85
CA PHE A 115 -10.89 -8.84 -13.62
C PHE A 115 -11.75 -8.90 -12.34
N ARG A 116 -12.39 -10.04 -12.07
CA ARG A 116 -13.14 -10.24 -10.82
C ARG A 116 -12.26 -10.10 -9.58
N GLN A 117 -11.07 -10.67 -9.61
CA GLN A 117 -10.11 -10.57 -8.52
C GLN A 117 -9.66 -9.12 -8.30
N ILE A 118 -9.36 -8.39 -9.39
CA ILE A 118 -9.02 -6.96 -9.33
C ILE A 118 -10.17 -6.16 -8.71
N ILE A 119 -11.39 -6.35 -9.20
CA ILE A 119 -12.58 -5.64 -8.69
C ILE A 119 -12.80 -5.95 -7.20
N PHE A 120 -12.67 -7.20 -6.76
CA PHE A 120 -12.85 -7.54 -5.36
C PHE A 120 -11.78 -6.93 -4.45
N GLY A 121 -10.52 -6.88 -4.89
CA GLY A 121 -9.46 -6.18 -4.14
C GLY A 121 -9.70 -4.68 -4.05
N VAL A 122 -10.12 -4.04 -5.15
CA VAL A 122 -10.45 -2.60 -5.18
C VAL A 122 -11.71 -2.31 -4.35
N ASP A 123 -12.76 -3.13 -4.46
CA ASP A 123 -13.99 -3.01 -3.67
C ASP A 123 -13.71 -3.09 -2.16
N TYR A 124 -12.83 -4.02 -1.76
CA TYR A 124 -12.38 -4.13 -0.38
C TYR A 124 -11.71 -2.83 0.11
N CYS A 125 -10.76 -2.28 -0.65
CA CYS A 125 -10.14 -1.01 -0.31
C CYS A 125 -11.16 0.15 -0.24
N HIS A 126 -12.07 0.22 -1.20
CA HIS A 126 -13.12 1.26 -1.25
C HIS A 126 -14.07 1.18 -0.04
N THR A 127 -14.32 -0.02 0.52
CA THR A 127 -15.10 -0.19 1.76
C THR A 127 -14.46 0.56 2.93
N PHE A 128 -13.14 0.66 2.96
CA PHE A 128 -12.39 1.44 3.94
C PHE A 128 -12.09 2.88 3.47
N SER A 129 -12.72 3.34 2.38
CA SER A 129 -12.46 4.65 1.76
C SER A 129 -11.00 4.83 1.31
N ILE A 130 -10.31 3.75 1.01
CA ILE A 130 -8.94 3.74 0.49
C ILE A 130 -9.00 3.64 -1.03
N CYS A 131 -8.44 4.61 -1.72
CA CYS A 131 -8.37 4.64 -3.18
C CYS A 131 -6.94 4.38 -3.65
N HIS A 132 -6.78 3.54 -4.67
CA HIS A 132 -5.46 3.17 -5.19
C HIS A 132 -4.78 4.32 -5.96
N ARG A 133 -5.52 5.05 -6.82
CA ARG A 133 -5.13 6.25 -7.56
C ARG A 133 -4.09 6.05 -8.67
N ASP A 134 -3.34 4.95 -8.67
CA ASP A 134 -2.38 4.57 -9.72
C ASP A 134 -2.58 3.12 -10.14
N LEU A 135 -3.85 2.71 -10.31
CA LEU A 135 -4.17 1.35 -10.74
C LEU A 135 -3.83 1.17 -12.22
N LYS A 136 -2.89 0.25 -12.49
CA LYS A 136 -2.37 -0.07 -13.82
C LYS A 136 -1.86 -1.51 -13.84
N PRO A 137 -1.68 -2.14 -15.00
CA PRO A 137 -1.26 -3.54 -15.09
C PRO A 137 0.09 -3.84 -14.44
N GLU A 138 1.01 -2.85 -14.38
CA GLU A 138 2.32 -2.99 -13.72
C GLU A 138 2.20 -3.14 -12.20
N ASN A 139 1.11 -2.65 -11.62
CA ASN A 139 0.78 -2.80 -10.20
C ASN A 139 -0.09 -4.05 -9.93
N LEU A 140 -0.32 -4.90 -10.93
CA LEU A 140 -1.05 -6.14 -10.82
C LEU A 140 -0.08 -7.31 -10.97
N LEU A 141 0.23 -7.97 -9.87
CA LEU A 141 1.18 -9.07 -9.84
C LEU A 141 0.46 -10.41 -9.86
N LEU A 142 1.08 -11.42 -10.46
CA LEU A 142 0.55 -12.79 -10.52
C LEU A 142 1.30 -13.67 -9.52
N ASP A 143 0.58 -14.55 -8.86
CA ASP A 143 1.18 -15.63 -8.08
C ASP A 143 2.00 -16.60 -8.98
N GLY A 144 2.78 -17.49 -8.37
CA GLY A 144 3.63 -18.42 -9.11
C GLY A 144 2.84 -19.35 -10.04
N SER A 145 1.58 -19.65 -9.73
CA SER A 145 0.67 -20.45 -10.57
C SER A 145 0.00 -19.62 -11.68
N ARG A 146 0.09 -18.29 -11.60
CA ARG A 146 -0.61 -17.33 -12.48
C ARG A 146 -2.12 -17.45 -12.45
N THR A 147 -2.67 -17.85 -11.32
CA THR A 147 -4.12 -17.95 -11.12
C THR A 147 -4.68 -16.89 -10.22
N VAL A 148 -3.84 -16.31 -9.35
CA VAL A 148 -4.20 -15.25 -8.40
C VAL A 148 -3.53 -13.94 -8.79
N VAL A 149 -4.34 -12.87 -8.85
CA VAL A 149 -3.85 -11.49 -9.00
C VAL A 149 -3.70 -10.86 -7.62
N LYS A 150 -2.58 -10.19 -7.39
CA LYS A 150 -2.29 -9.37 -6.23
C LYS A 150 -2.11 -7.93 -6.67
N ILE A 151 -2.91 -7.00 -6.11
CA ILE A 151 -2.76 -5.56 -6.34
C ILE A 151 -1.64 -5.05 -5.46
N ALA A 152 -0.64 -4.44 -6.07
CA ALA A 152 0.56 -3.91 -5.42
C ALA A 152 0.63 -2.39 -5.51
N ASP A 153 1.60 -1.82 -4.84
CA ASP A 153 1.99 -0.40 -4.92
C ASP A 153 0.92 0.60 -4.49
N PHE A 154 0.41 0.43 -3.28
CA PHE A 154 -0.41 1.43 -2.60
C PHE A 154 0.38 2.70 -2.20
N GLY A 155 1.60 2.91 -2.70
CA GLY A 155 2.46 4.04 -2.36
C GLY A 155 1.90 5.42 -2.72
N MET A 156 0.84 5.46 -3.55
CA MET A 156 0.07 6.65 -3.88
C MET A 156 -1.38 6.57 -3.39
N ALA A 157 -1.74 5.48 -2.71
CA ALA A 157 -3.04 5.35 -2.07
C ALA A 157 -3.24 6.52 -1.09
N ALA A 158 -4.39 7.14 -1.11
CA ALA A 158 -4.76 8.17 -0.17
C ALA A 158 -6.04 7.79 0.50
N LEU A 159 -6.04 8.00 1.78
CA LEU A 159 -7.28 8.07 2.54
C LEU A 159 -8.10 9.20 1.97
N GLN A 160 -9.21 8.89 1.32
CA GLN A 160 -10.13 9.91 0.83
C GLN A 160 -10.95 10.42 2.02
N PRO A 161 -10.78 11.70 2.45
CA PRO A 161 -11.71 12.29 3.40
C PRO A 161 -13.10 12.30 2.76
N THR A 162 -14.13 11.89 3.50
CA THR A 162 -15.51 11.77 3.05
C THR A 162 -16.10 13.07 2.45
N GLU A 163 -15.44 14.21 2.65
CA GLU A 163 -15.94 15.53 2.25
C GLU A 163 -14.99 16.31 1.31
N LYS A 164 -13.78 15.80 0.99
CA LYS A 164 -12.83 16.50 0.13
C LYS A 164 -12.43 15.63 -1.05
N MET A 165 -12.71 16.12 -2.24
CA MET A 165 -12.15 15.57 -3.48
C MET A 165 -10.64 15.76 -3.50
N LEU A 166 -9.94 14.79 -4.06
CA LEU A 166 -8.48 14.79 -4.13
C LEU A 166 -8.01 15.81 -5.18
N GLU A 167 -7.08 16.69 -4.80
CA GLU A 167 -6.58 17.76 -5.67
C GLU A 167 -5.25 17.40 -6.37
N THR A 168 -4.63 16.27 -5.98
CA THR A 168 -3.33 15.85 -6.53
C THR A 168 -3.49 15.03 -7.80
N SER A 169 -2.89 15.48 -8.90
CA SER A 169 -2.77 14.72 -10.14
C SER A 169 -1.68 13.64 -9.96
N CYS A 170 -2.06 12.38 -10.00
CA CYS A 170 -1.18 11.22 -9.90
C CYS A 170 -1.64 10.12 -10.84
N GLY A 171 -0.74 9.17 -11.16
CA GLY A 171 -1.01 8.01 -12.00
C GLY A 171 -0.40 8.09 -13.39
N SER A 172 -0.39 6.93 -14.09
CA SER A 172 0.10 6.81 -15.47
C SER A 172 -0.91 7.42 -16.44
N PRO A 173 -0.50 8.26 -17.39
CA PRO A 173 -1.42 9.02 -18.27
C PRO A 173 -2.45 8.17 -19.01
N HIS A 174 -2.10 6.93 -19.36
CA HIS A 174 -2.98 6.03 -20.11
C HIS A 174 -4.14 5.48 -19.28
N TYR A 175 -3.99 5.42 -17.94
CA TYR A 175 -4.97 4.89 -17.00
C TYR A 175 -5.68 5.98 -16.20
N ALA A 176 -5.15 7.22 -16.26
CA ALA A 176 -5.73 8.36 -15.54
C ALA A 176 -7.11 8.72 -16.09
N SER A 177 -8.03 9.04 -15.19
CA SER A 177 -9.38 9.45 -15.55
C SER A 177 -9.44 10.87 -16.13
N PRO A 178 -10.48 11.22 -16.92
CA PRO A 178 -10.63 12.54 -17.52
C PRO A 178 -10.55 13.70 -16.53
N GLU A 179 -11.10 13.55 -15.34
CA GLU A 179 -11.09 14.55 -14.28
C GLU A 179 -9.66 14.76 -13.74
N ILE A 180 -8.86 13.69 -13.59
CA ILE A 180 -7.43 13.80 -13.20
C ILE A 180 -6.63 14.53 -14.28
N VAL A 181 -6.78 14.11 -15.54
CA VAL A 181 -6.08 14.71 -16.69
C VAL A 181 -6.45 16.18 -16.87
N SER A 182 -7.65 16.58 -16.43
CA SER A 182 -8.13 17.97 -16.49
C SER A 182 -7.70 18.81 -15.28
N GLY A 183 -7.03 18.22 -14.28
CA GLY A 183 -6.60 18.91 -13.05
C GLY A 183 -7.79 19.35 -12.17
N MET A 184 -8.92 18.65 -12.26
CA MET A 184 -10.10 18.94 -11.44
C MET A 184 -10.00 18.18 -10.12
N THR A 185 -10.68 18.68 -9.09
CA THR A 185 -10.95 17.89 -7.88
C THR A 185 -11.75 16.64 -8.26
N TYR A 186 -11.39 15.49 -7.73
CA TYR A 186 -11.96 14.21 -8.18
C TYR A 186 -12.28 13.25 -7.02
N ASP A 187 -13.21 12.36 -7.28
CA ASP A 187 -13.51 11.21 -6.45
C ASP A 187 -12.54 10.07 -6.79
N GLY A 188 -11.73 9.63 -5.82
CA GLY A 188 -10.74 8.58 -6.03
C GLY A 188 -11.37 7.22 -6.35
N THR A 189 -12.55 6.90 -5.79
CA THR A 189 -13.25 5.64 -6.08
C THR A 189 -13.72 5.60 -7.52
N ALA A 190 -14.28 6.70 -8.02
CA ALA A 190 -14.68 6.80 -9.42
C ALA A 190 -13.48 6.76 -10.37
N SER A 191 -12.33 7.35 -9.96
CA SER A 191 -11.10 7.29 -10.75
C SER A 191 -10.54 5.87 -10.84
N ASP A 192 -10.51 5.09 -9.77
CA ASP A 192 -10.09 3.70 -9.78
C ASP A 192 -10.99 2.85 -10.69
N ILE A 193 -12.30 3.10 -10.71
CA ILE A 193 -13.24 2.43 -11.62
C ILE A 193 -12.90 2.71 -13.09
N TRP A 194 -12.53 3.95 -13.44
CA TRP A 194 -12.04 4.25 -14.79
C TRP A 194 -10.81 3.43 -15.13
N SER A 195 -9.79 3.40 -14.24
CA SER A 195 -8.57 2.62 -14.43
C SER A 195 -8.87 1.13 -14.60
N CYS A 196 -9.80 0.56 -13.80
CA CYS A 196 -10.30 -0.82 -13.97
C CYS A 196 -10.94 -1.04 -15.35
N GLY A 197 -11.67 -0.06 -15.87
CA GLY A 197 -12.24 -0.11 -17.21
C GLY A 197 -11.20 -0.17 -18.34
N ILE A 198 -10.12 0.63 -18.19
CA ILE A 198 -8.94 0.59 -19.09
C ILE A 198 -8.28 -0.80 -19.04
N ILE A 199 -8.06 -1.34 -17.84
CA ILE A 199 -7.47 -2.66 -17.62
C ILE A 199 -8.34 -3.74 -18.28
N LEU A 200 -9.66 -3.75 -18.06
CA LEU A 200 -10.57 -4.73 -18.67
C LEU A 200 -10.49 -4.68 -20.20
N PHE A 201 -10.50 -3.48 -20.78
CA PHE A 201 -10.33 -3.32 -22.22
C PHE A 201 -8.98 -3.90 -22.68
N ALA A 202 -7.88 -3.60 -21.97
CA ALA A 202 -6.55 -4.10 -22.30
C ALA A 202 -6.46 -5.62 -22.23
N LEU A 203 -7.02 -6.25 -21.18
CA LEU A 203 -7.05 -7.72 -21.04
C LEU A 203 -7.72 -8.40 -22.24
N LEU A 204 -8.82 -7.84 -22.72
CA LEU A 204 -9.63 -8.42 -23.79
C LEU A 204 -9.14 -8.07 -25.21
N CYS A 205 -8.46 -6.94 -25.37
CA CYS A 205 -8.08 -6.40 -26.67
C CYS A 205 -6.58 -6.48 -26.96
N GLY A 206 -5.74 -6.69 -25.95
CA GLY A 206 -4.27 -6.66 -26.06
C GLY A 206 -3.71 -5.27 -26.41
N ARG A 207 -4.51 -4.23 -26.27
CA ARG A 207 -4.14 -2.83 -26.53
C ARG A 207 -4.96 -1.91 -25.65
N LEU A 208 -4.50 -0.67 -25.50
CA LEU A 208 -5.20 0.37 -24.74
C LEU A 208 -6.34 1.00 -25.56
N PRO A 209 -7.41 1.48 -24.90
CA PRO A 209 -8.48 2.24 -25.59
C PRO A 209 -8.01 3.65 -26.02
N PHE A 210 -7.13 4.25 -25.24
CA PHE A 210 -6.51 5.55 -25.53
C PHE A 210 -5.01 5.36 -25.61
N ASP A 211 -4.43 5.67 -26.75
CA ASP A 211 -2.99 5.60 -26.98
C ASP A 211 -2.61 6.60 -28.07
N ASP A 212 -1.46 7.27 -27.88
CA ASP A 212 -0.85 8.16 -28.84
C ASP A 212 0.61 8.43 -28.44
N PRO A 213 1.57 8.45 -29.39
CA PRO A 213 2.95 8.80 -29.11
C PRO A 213 3.10 10.26 -28.63
N ASN A 214 2.17 11.14 -28.96
CA ASN A 214 2.11 12.50 -28.46
C ASN A 214 1.25 12.56 -27.20
N ILE A 215 1.86 12.88 -26.07
CA ILE A 215 1.19 12.94 -24.77
C ILE A 215 0.01 13.92 -24.74
N GLN A 216 0.10 15.07 -25.43
CA GLN A 216 -1.00 16.04 -25.46
C GLN A 216 -2.21 15.51 -26.23
N VAL A 217 -1.97 14.76 -27.32
CA VAL A 217 -3.03 14.09 -28.09
C VAL A 217 -3.65 12.97 -27.25
N LEU A 218 -2.83 12.17 -26.55
CA LEU A 218 -3.31 11.13 -25.62
C LEU A 218 -4.23 11.75 -24.55
N LEU A 219 -3.78 12.80 -23.86
CA LEU A 219 -4.59 13.49 -22.85
C LEU A 219 -5.88 14.07 -23.44
N GLY A 220 -5.85 14.55 -24.69
CA GLY A 220 -7.03 15.00 -25.43
C GLY A 220 -8.02 13.86 -25.69
N LYS A 221 -7.54 12.67 -26.08
CA LYS A 221 -8.37 11.46 -26.27
C LYS A 221 -9.03 11.01 -24.98
N VAL A 222 -8.28 10.98 -23.87
CA VAL A 222 -8.79 10.64 -22.53
C VAL A 222 -9.88 11.61 -22.10
N ARG A 223 -9.65 12.93 -22.19
CA ARG A 223 -10.66 13.96 -21.85
C ARG A 223 -11.94 13.80 -22.68
N ALA A 224 -11.81 13.47 -23.95
CA ALA A 224 -12.96 13.28 -24.84
C ALA A 224 -13.71 11.95 -24.58
N GLY A 225 -13.07 10.96 -23.95
CA GLY A 225 -13.63 9.63 -23.70
C GLY A 225 -13.98 8.86 -24.96
N ARG A 226 -13.42 9.24 -26.12
CA ARG A 226 -13.76 8.65 -27.44
C ARG A 226 -12.73 7.61 -27.83
N PHE A 227 -13.15 6.36 -27.90
CA PHE A 227 -12.33 5.24 -28.33
C PHE A 227 -13.13 4.28 -29.22
N ALA A 228 -12.41 3.47 -30.01
CA ALA A 228 -13.04 2.48 -30.86
C ALA A 228 -13.33 1.20 -30.07
N MET A 229 -14.60 0.93 -29.81
CA MET A 229 -15.04 -0.32 -29.19
C MET A 229 -14.99 -1.44 -30.22
N PRO A 230 -14.19 -2.52 -30.00
CA PRO A 230 -14.08 -3.61 -30.97
C PRO A 230 -15.38 -4.38 -31.13
N SER A 231 -15.78 -4.64 -32.39
CA SER A 231 -17.02 -5.34 -32.71
C SER A 231 -16.99 -6.83 -32.37
N HIS A 232 -15.80 -7.43 -32.22
CA HIS A 232 -15.64 -8.86 -31.88
C HIS A 232 -15.87 -9.14 -30.38
N LEU A 233 -15.95 -8.13 -29.53
CA LEU A 233 -16.28 -8.30 -28.12
C LEU A 233 -17.77 -8.59 -27.94
N ASP A 234 -18.08 -9.46 -26.98
CA ASP A 234 -19.44 -9.74 -26.57
C ASP A 234 -20.21 -8.45 -26.19
N PRO A 235 -21.47 -8.29 -26.61
CA PRO A 235 -22.27 -7.10 -26.29
C PRO A 235 -22.32 -6.78 -24.79
N SER A 236 -22.36 -7.80 -23.93
CA SER A 236 -22.42 -7.60 -22.48
C SER A 236 -21.13 -6.95 -21.95
N VAL A 237 -19.93 -7.41 -22.38
CA VAL A 237 -18.68 -6.77 -21.92
C VAL A 237 -18.49 -5.39 -22.53
N ARG A 238 -18.97 -5.15 -23.75
CA ARG A 238 -18.96 -3.80 -24.35
C ARG A 238 -19.80 -2.82 -23.54
N ASP A 239 -20.96 -3.26 -23.05
CA ASP A 239 -21.81 -2.46 -22.16
C ASP A 239 -21.08 -2.14 -20.84
N LEU A 240 -20.46 -3.14 -20.19
CA LEU A 240 -19.70 -2.94 -18.95
C LEU A 240 -18.57 -1.94 -19.14
N ILE A 241 -17.71 -2.13 -20.16
CA ILE A 241 -16.61 -1.20 -20.45
C ILE A 241 -17.16 0.21 -20.72
N GLY A 242 -18.24 0.33 -21.50
CA GLY A 242 -18.86 1.62 -21.81
C GLY A 242 -19.41 2.33 -20.57
N ARG A 243 -19.94 1.61 -19.59
CA ARG A 243 -20.38 2.17 -18.30
C ARG A 243 -19.23 2.59 -17.40
N MET A 244 -18.13 1.83 -17.42
CA MET A 244 -16.93 2.16 -16.62
C MET A 244 -16.15 3.35 -17.20
N LEU A 245 -16.08 3.46 -18.54
CA LEU A 245 -15.36 4.54 -19.24
C LEU A 245 -16.27 5.75 -19.55
N GLN A 246 -17.13 6.14 -18.61
CA GLN A 246 -17.89 7.37 -18.68
C GLN A 246 -17.04 8.58 -18.24
N VAL A 247 -17.01 9.62 -19.07
CA VAL A 247 -16.26 10.85 -18.79
C VAL A 247 -16.80 11.54 -17.54
N ASP A 248 -18.12 11.62 -17.40
CA ASP A 248 -18.78 12.16 -16.23
C ASP A 248 -18.72 11.12 -15.07
N PRO A 249 -17.97 11.39 -13.97
CA PRO A 249 -17.86 10.45 -12.86
C PRO A 249 -19.20 10.06 -12.24
N LYS A 250 -20.20 10.95 -12.29
CA LYS A 250 -21.54 10.69 -11.75
C LYS A 250 -22.38 9.72 -12.57
N LYS A 251 -22.01 9.53 -13.86
CA LYS A 251 -22.61 8.56 -14.78
C LYS A 251 -21.81 7.27 -14.90
N ARG A 252 -20.61 7.27 -14.34
CA ARG A 252 -19.72 6.11 -14.32
C ARG A 252 -20.33 5.02 -13.43
N ALA A 253 -20.21 3.75 -13.84
CA ALA A 253 -20.71 2.63 -13.05
C ALA A 253 -20.13 2.65 -11.64
N SER A 254 -20.97 2.40 -10.66
CA SER A 254 -20.55 2.16 -9.28
C SER A 254 -19.98 0.74 -9.13
N MET A 255 -19.22 0.48 -8.07
CA MET A 255 -18.69 -0.85 -7.75
C MET A 255 -19.83 -1.90 -7.66
N ARG A 256 -20.96 -1.53 -7.04
CA ARG A 256 -22.15 -2.38 -6.95
C ARG A 256 -22.72 -2.76 -8.32
N GLU A 257 -22.81 -1.80 -9.25
CA GLU A 257 -23.29 -2.06 -10.62
C GLU A 257 -22.33 -2.96 -11.39
N ILE A 258 -21.00 -2.77 -11.24
CA ILE A 258 -19.98 -3.65 -11.84
C ILE A 258 -20.13 -5.08 -11.32
N CYS A 259 -20.17 -5.26 -9.99
CA CYS A 259 -20.28 -6.59 -9.37
C CYS A 259 -21.59 -7.32 -9.73
N SER A 260 -22.68 -6.58 -9.97
CA SER A 260 -23.98 -7.16 -10.38
C SER A 260 -24.15 -7.32 -11.89
N HIS A 261 -23.18 -6.84 -12.70
CA HIS A 261 -23.29 -6.85 -14.15
C HIS A 261 -23.30 -8.27 -14.73
N PRO A 262 -24.15 -8.58 -15.74
CA PRO A 262 -24.25 -9.92 -16.33
C PRO A 262 -22.92 -10.51 -16.80
N TRP A 263 -22.05 -9.71 -17.42
CA TRP A 263 -20.73 -10.19 -17.83
C TRP A 263 -19.86 -10.55 -16.63
N PHE A 264 -19.89 -9.77 -15.54
CA PHE A 264 -19.12 -10.01 -14.34
C PHE A 264 -19.57 -11.29 -13.62
N THR A 265 -20.87 -11.51 -13.56
CA THR A 265 -21.49 -12.67 -12.89
C THR A 265 -21.64 -13.90 -13.79
N ASP A 266 -21.17 -13.85 -15.03
CA ASP A 266 -21.41 -14.89 -16.05
C ASP A 266 -22.89 -15.25 -16.16
N ASN A 267 -23.73 -14.22 -16.32
CA ASN A 267 -25.20 -14.35 -16.36
C ASN A 267 -25.78 -15.04 -15.10
N GLY A 268 -25.24 -14.72 -13.94
CA GLY A 268 -25.71 -15.23 -12.65
C GLY A 268 -25.10 -16.56 -12.20
N ARG A 269 -24.18 -17.13 -12.97
CA ARG A 269 -23.46 -18.37 -12.59
C ARG A 269 -22.42 -18.12 -11.49
N LEU A 270 -21.88 -16.91 -11.42
CA LEU A 270 -20.87 -16.50 -10.42
C LEU A 270 -21.48 -15.50 -9.44
N SER A 271 -21.06 -15.55 -8.18
CA SER A 271 -21.52 -14.61 -7.16
C SER A 271 -21.18 -13.17 -7.52
N SER A 272 -22.11 -12.27 -7.30
CA SER A 272 -21.87 -10.80 -7.33
C SER A 272 -21.24 -10.28 -6.04
N LYS A 273 -21.27 -11.07 -4.96
CA LYS A 273 -20.77 -10.66 -3.65
C LYS A 273 -19.28 -10.92 -3.53
N ASN A 274 -18.57 -9.92 -3.06
CA ASN A 274 -17.22 -10.07 -2.55
C ASN A 274 -17.29 -10.79 -1.20
N PRO A 275 -16.72 -11.99 -1.05
CA PRO A 275 -16.87 -12.76 0.18
C PRO A 275 -16.31 -12.01 1.41
N VAL A 276 -15.21 -11.30 1.24
CA VAL A 276 -14.54 -10.58 2.34
C VAL A 276 -15.28 -9.28 2.70
N THR A 277 -15.71 -8.50 1.69
CA THR A 277 -16.32 -7.18 1.92
C THR A 277 -17.73 -7.28 2.51
N THR A 278 -18.45 -8.37 2.25
CA THR A 278 -19.85 -8.51 2.70
C THR A 278 -19.97 -8.54 4.23
N GLU A 279 -19.01 -9.13 4.93
CA GLU A 279 -19.00 -9.17 6.39
C GLU A 279 -18.64 -7.80 6.99
N ILE A 280 -17.64 -7.13 6.43
CA ILE A 280 -17.10 -5.87 6.94
C ILE A 280 -18.06 -4.69 6.72
N SER A 281 -18.72 -4.62 5.57
CA SER A 281 -19.62 -3.49 5.25
C SER A 281 -20.85 -3.43 6.16
N THR A 282 -21.28 -4.56 6.71
CA THR A 282 -22.38 -4.63 7.67
C THR A 282 -21.96 -4.04 9.01
N LEU A 283 -20.72 -4.31 9.44
CA LEU A 283 -20.19 -3.86 10.72
C LEU A 283 -19.81 -2.36 10.74
N SER A 284 -19.30 -1.82 9.63
CA SER A 284 -18.77 -0.45 9.58
C SER A 284 -19.84 0.66 9.59
N ASN A 285 -21.08 0.34 9.24
CA ASN A 285 -22.19 1.32 9.19
C ASN A 285 -22.93 1.47 10.51
N GLU A 286 -22.91 0.45 11.37
CA GLU A 286 -23.60 0.49 12.66
C GLU A 286 -22.77 1.21 13.73
N PRO A 287 -23.41 1.90 14.69
CA PRO A 287 -22.73 2.43 15.87
C PRO A 287 -22.12 1.27 16.68
N ILE A 288 -20.85 1.38 17.05
CA ILE A 288 -20.24 0.46 18.01
C ILE A 288 -20.86 0.75 19.38
N ARG A 289 -21.30 -0.25 20.13
CA ARG A 289 -21.86 -0.05 21.45
C ARG A 289 -20.75 0.27 22.45
N LEU A 290 -21.02 1.17 23.38
CA LEU A 290 -20.02 1.59 24.37
C LEU A 290 -19.42 0.41 25.17
N ALA A 291 -20.24 -0.60 25.46
CA ALA A 291 -19.82 -1.80 26.18
C ALA A 291 -18.94 -2.75 25.34
N GLU A 292 -18.88 -2.55 24.04
CA GLU A 292 -18.11 -3.36 23.09
C GLU A 292 -16.77 -2.70 22.70
N ILE A 293 -16.52 -1.47 23.20
CA ILE A 293 -15.28 -0.75 22.91
C ILE A 293 -14.16 -1.36 23.76
N ASP A 294 -13.20 -1.96 23.06
CA ASP A 294 -12.00 -2.53 23.64
C ASP A 294 -11.03 -1.40 24.06
N PRO A 295 -10.57 -1.36 25.35
CA PRO A 295 -9.69 -0.32 25.84
C PRO A 295 -8.31 -0.28 25.16
N ASP A 296 -7.74 -1.45 24.79
CA ASP A 296 -6.42 -1.55 24.19
C ASP A 296 -6.46 -1.03 22.74
N ILE A 297 -7.50 -1.41 22.00
CA ILE A 297 -7.73 -0.87 20.65
C ILE A 297 -8.01 0.64 20.70
N LEU A 298 -8.74 1.12 21.72
CA LEU A 298 -8.93 2.55 21.92
C LEU A 298 -7.61 3.28 22.22
N GLY A 299 -6.72 2.66 22.98
CA GLY A 299 -5.34 3.13 23.21
C GLY A 299 -4.57 3.29 21.90
N ASN A 300 -4.58 2.25 21.07
CA ASN A 300 -3.94 2.27 19.74
C ASN A 300 -4.52 3.36 18.82
N LEU A 301 -5.85 3.55 18.83
CA LEU A 301 -6.47 4.67 18.11
C LEU A 301 -6.01 6.04 18.61
N SER A 302 -5.78 6.19 19.90
CA SER A 302 -5.32 7.46 20.47
C SER A 302 -3.91 7.83 20.03
N THR A 303 -3.03 6.85 19.80
CA THR A 303 -1.70 7.10 19.22
C THR A 303 -1.80 7.56 17.76
N LEU A 304 -2.77 7.03 17.01
CA LEU A 304 -3.00 7.43 15.62
C LEU A 304 -3.66 8.81 15.48
N TRP A 305 -4.43 9.26 16.48
CA TRP A 305 -5.10 10.59 16.53
C TRP A 305 -4.72 11.37 17.79
N PRO A 306 -3.44 11.79 17.95
CA PRO A 306 -3.01 12.53 19.14
C PRO A 306 -3.71 13.88 19.29
N GLU A 307 -4.31 14.40 18.22
CA GLU A 307 -5.13 15.62 18.22
C GLU A 307 -6.55 15.45 18.81
N LEU A 308 -6.98 14.21 19.05
CA LEU A 308 -8.31 13.89 19.61
C LEU A 308 -8.17 13.35 21.03
N THR A 309 -9.10 13.73 21.91
CA THR A 309 -9.21 13.10 23.23
C THR A 309 -9.90 11.73 23.12
N HIS A 310 -9.69 10.85 24.12
CA HIS A 310 -10.40 9.56 24.20
C HIS A 310 -11.90 9.71 24.07
N GLU A 311 -12.50 10.72 24.74
CA GLU A 311 -13.93 11.00 24.63
C GLU A 311 -14.38 11.36 23.21
N GLN A 312 -13.54 12.11 22.48
CA GLN A 312 -13.82 12.47 21.10
C GLN A 312 -13.75 11.25 20.18
N ILE A 313 -12.77 10.35 20.40
CA ILE A 313 -12.66 9.08 19.64
C ILE A 313 -13.89 8.22 19.93
N ILE A 314 -14.23 7.98 21.20
CA ILE A 314 -15.43 7.21 21.60
C ILE A 314 -16.68 7.79 20.95
N ARG A 315 -16.86 9.11 20.98
CA ARG A 315 -18.01 9.76 20.31
C ARG A 315 -18.07 9.46 18.82
N ARG A 316 -16.90 9.37 18.12
CA ARG A 316 -16.84 8.98 16.72
C ARG A 316 -17.21 7.51 16.50
N LEU A 317 -16.80 6.61 17.39
CA LEU A 317 -17.16 5.19 17.33
C LEU A 317 -18.67 4.96 17.52
N LEU A 318 -19.31 5.75 18.38
CA LEU A 318 -20.76 5.68 18.68
C LEU A 318 -21.65 6.34 17.58
N GLN A 319 -21.07 7.09 16.63
CA GLN A 319 -21.85 7.72 15.56
C GLN A 319 -22.33 6.70 14.54
N SER A 320 -23.53 6.87 13.99
CA SER A 320 -23.97 6.15 12.80
C SER A 320 -23.20 6.59 11.55
N GLY A 321 -23.06 5.71 10.58
CA GLY A 321 -22.31 5.95 9.34
C GLY A 321 -20.81 5.70 9.47
N GLN A 322 -20.12 5.72 8.34
CA GLN A 322 -18.67 5.49 8.27
C GLN A 322 -17.88 6.71 8.73
N ASN A 323 -16.80 6.48 9.46
CA ASN A 323 -15.77 7.46 9.77
C ASN A 323 -14.44 6.73 10.00
N TRP A 324 -13.34 7.49 9.93
CA TRP A 324 -11.98 6.94 10.00
C TRP A 324 -11.70 6.17 11.29
N GLN A 325 -12.13 6.68 12.43
CA GLN A 325 -11.92 6.06 13.72
C GLN A 325 -12.60 4.69 13.79
N LYS A 326 -13.83 4.59 13.26
CA LYS A 326 -14.53 3.30 13.14
C LYS A 326 -13.82 2.34 12.21
N THR A 327 -13.41 2.81 11.01
CA THR A 327 -12.70 1.98 10.03
C THR A 327 -11.43 1.38 10.64
N PHE A 328 -10.62 2.20 11.31
CA PHE A 328 -9.41 1.70 11.97
C PHE A 328 -9.72 0.77 13.15
N TYR A 329 -10.71 1.11 13.97
CA TYR A 329 -11.15 0.25 15.06
C TYR A 329 -11.51 -1.15 14.54
N MET A 330 -12.31 -1.23 13.49
CA MET A 330 -12.71 -2.49 12.88
C MET A 330 -11.54 -3.28 12.29
N LEU A 331 -10.63 -2.57 11.60
CA LEU A 331 -9.42 -3.22 11.07
C LEU A 331 -8.53 -3.78 12.18
N LEU A 332 -8.36 -3.05 13.30
CA LEU A 332 -7.60 -3.53 14.46
C LEU A 332 -8.26 -4.74 15.12
N VAL A 333 -9.61 -4.74 15.25
CA VAL A 333 -10.35 -5.91 15.76
C VAL A 333 -10.11 -7.12 14.86
N ILE A 334 -10.30 -6.96 13.53
CA ILE A 334 -10.12 -8.06 12.58
C ILE A 334 -8.68 -8.57 12.60
N HIS A 335 -7.69 -7.68 12.64
CA HIS A 335 -6.28 -8.06 12.70
C HIS A 335 -5.96 -8.85 13.97
N ARG A 336 -6.40 -8.37 15.13
CA ARG A 336 -6.22 -9.09 16.40
C ARG A 336 -6.89 -10.47 16.36
N ASP A 337 -8.13 -10.55 15.86
CA ASP A 337 -8.88 -11.81 15.83
C ASP A 337 -8.25 -12.82 14.86
N ASN A 338 -7.53 -12.36 13.84
CA ASN A 338 -6.80 -13.21 12.89
C ASN A 338 -5.41 -13.63 13.40
N HIS A 339 -4.72 -12.78 14.21
CA HIS A 339 -3.30 -12.97 14.60
C HIS A 339 -3.07 -13.03 16.11
N GLY A 340 -4.11 -12.88 16.94
CA GLY A 340 -4.01 -12.71 18.40
C GLY A 340 -3.48 -13.92 19.19
N THR A 341 -3.03 -14.99 18.53
CA THR A 341 -2.35 -16.14 19.18
C THR A 341 -0.88 -16.23 18.78
N ASP A 342 -0.45 -15.57 17.71
CA ASP A 342 0.92 -15.72 17.16
C ASP A 342 1.88 -14.67 17.74
N ASP A 343 1.38 -13.46 18.07
CA ASP A 343 2.22 -12.36 18.59
C ASP A 343 2.66 -12.60 20.05
N GLU A 344 1.88 -13.29 20.89
CA GLU A 344 2.24 -13.59 22.27
C GLU A 344 3.37 -14.63 22.37
N ASP A 345 3.46 -15.56 21.41
CA ASP A 345 4.51 -16.58 21.37
C ASP A 345 5.84 -16.04 20.81
N GLU A 346 5.81 -15.07 19.86
CA GLU A 346 7.03 -14.45 19.33
C GLU A 346 7.68 -13.46 20.30
N GLU A 347 6.91 -12.69 21.08
CA GLU A 347 7.46 -11.79 22.12
C GLU A 347 8.06 -12.57 23.30
N ALA A 348 7.52 -13.73 23.66
CA ALA A 348 8.06 -14.59 24.72
C ALA A 348 9.37 -15.26 24.32
N GLU A 349 9.54 -15.66 23.04
CA GLU A 349 10.80 -16.24 22.54
C GLU A 349 11.92 -15.21 22.40
N ASP A 350 11.61 -13.95 22.00
CA ASP A 350 12.61 -12.89 21.86
C ASP A 350 13.13 -12.37 23.22
N LEU A 351 12.30 -12.39 24.28
CA LEU A 351 12.74 -12.03 25.65
C LEU A 351 13.73 -13.05 26.23
N ASP A 352 13.55 -14.34 25.96
CA ASP A 352 14.46 -15.38 26.41
C ASP A 352 15.84 -15.33 25.72
N GLU A 353 15.92 -14.95 24.44
CA GLU A 353 17.20 -14.81 23.73
C GLU A 353 17.99 -13.58 24.14
N ASP A 354 17.36 -12.46 24.42
CA ASP A 354 18.02 -11.23 24.89
C ASP A 354 18.54 -11.36 26.34
N GLU A 355 17.81 -12.04 27.23
CA GLU A 355 18.29 -12.36 28.57
C GLU A 355 19.47 -13.35 28.54
N GLN A 356 19.44 -14.34 27.65
CA GLN A 356 20.55 -15.29 27.48
C GLN A 356 21.81 -14.61 26.89
N LEU A 357 21.66 -13.63 26.01
CA LEU A 357 22.76 -12.84 25.47
C LEU A 357 23.39 -11.91 26.54
N GLN A 358 22.59 -11.28 27.38
CA GLN A 358 23.07 -10.46 28.50
C GLN A 358 23.78 -11.30 29.57
N LEU A 359 23.25 -12.49 29.91
CA LEU A 359 23.89 -13.42 30.84
C LEU A 359 25.24 -13.94 30.29
N LYS A 360 25.36 -14.22 29.00
CA LYS A 360 26.61 -14.64 28.35
C LYS A 360 27.65 -13.51 28.29
N GLN A 361 27.23 -12.25 28.12
CA GLN A 361 28.12 -11.09 28.18
C GLN A 361 28.62 -10.84 29.60
N THR A 362 27.75 -10.93 30.60
CA THR A 362 28.13 -10.76 32.02
C THR A 362 29.08 -11.85 32.51
N GLN A 363 28.94 -13.10 32.02
CA GLN A 363 29.85 -14.19 32.35
C GLN A 363 31.22 -14.09 31.65
N ASN A 364 31.28 -13.46 30.48
CA ASN A 364 32.56 -13.20 29.78
C ASN A 364 33.32 -12.04 30.41
N ASP A 365 32.66 -11.02 30.91
CA ASP A 365 33.30 -9.90 31.60
C ASP A 365 33.88 -10.30 32.97
N MET A 366 33.31 -11.33 33.62
CA MET A 366 33.89 -11.87 34.88
C MET A 366 35.10 -12.80 34.69
N LYS A 367 35.42 -13.20 33.45
CA LYS A 367 36.58 -14.11 33.14
C LYS A 367 37.82 -13.38 32.64
N GLN A 368 37.84 -12.06 32.52
CA GLN A 368 39.05 -11.31 32.19
C GLN A 368 39.85 -11.02 33.46
N PRO A 369 41.13 -11.43 33.51
CA PRO A 369 42.01 -11.07 34.66
C PRO A 369 42.27 -9.56 34.68
N ALA A 370 42.24 -8.98 35.85
CA ALA A 370 42.48 -7.58 36.07
C ALA A 370 43.80 -7.06 35.45
N PRO A 371 43.81 -5.88 34.82
CA PRO A 371 45.03 -5.33 34.23
C PRO A 371 46.08 -5.03 35.29
N ILE A 372 47.30 -5.55 35.08
CA ILE A 372 48.46 -5.29 35.91
C ILE A 372 48.82 -3.82 35.77
N VAL A 373 48.69 -3.06 36.87
CA VAL A 373 49.15 -1.66 36.96
C VAL A 373 50.66 -1.64 37.08
N HIS A 374 51.36 -1.30 36.01
CA HIS A 374 52.77 -0.97 36.05
C HIS A 374 52.95 0.47 36.54
N SER A 375 53.66 0.63 37.66
CA SER A 375 54.12 1.91 38.19
C SER A 375 55.13 2.56 37.24
N PRO A 376 55.14 3.91 37.06
CA PRO A 376 56.08 4.57 36.19
C PRO A 376 57.47 4.66 36.80
N SER A 377 58.47 4.33 35.99
CA SER A 377 59.91 4.49 36.30
C SER A 377 60.31 5.98 36.31
N PRO A 378 61.31 6.39 37.10
CA PRO A 378 61.72 7.80 37.23
C PRO A 378 62.48 8.28 35.97
N PRO A 379 62.53 9.62 35.73
CA PRO A 379 63.15 10.19 34.52
C PRO A 379 64.66 10.21 34.55
N GLU A 380 65.30 9.90 33.45
CA GLU A 380 66.75 10.07 33.20
C GLU A 380 67.11 11.53 32.91
N PRO A 381 68.34 11.96 33.23
CA PRO A 381 68.76 13.36 33.13
C PRO A 381 69.15 13.79 31.73
N SER A 382 68.83 14.99 31.37
CA SER A 382 69.09 15.71 30.14
C SER A 382 70.55 15.90 29.84
N ARG A 383 71.03 15.61 28.57
CA ARG A 383 72.32 16.04 28.03
C ARG A 383 72.16 17.26 27.12
N PRO A 384 73.22 18.10 27.05
CA PRO A 384 73.11 19.48 26.57
C PRO A 384 73.15 19.58 25.03
N THR A 385 72.49 20.60 24.56
CA THR A 385 72.42 21.10 23.18
C THR A 385 73.76 21.58 22.67
N THR A 386 74.24 21.13 21.53
CA THR A 386 75.32 21.79 20.78
C THR A 386 74.72 22.45 19.56
N MET A 387 74.77 23.76 19.49
CA MET A 387 74.59 24.55 18.27
C MET A 387 75.74 24.33 17.33
N ILE A 388 75.46 24.13 16.05
CA ILE A 388 76.39 24.45 14.95
C ILE A 388 75.59 25.23 13.89
N THR A 389 76.07 26.46 13.70
CA THR A 389 75.72 27.39 12.63
C THR A 389 76.38 27.04 11.33
N SER A 390 75.81 27.59 10.26
CA SER A 390 76.40 28.00 8.99
C SER A 390 76.32 27.03 7.79
N GLY A 391 75.83 27.61 6.75
CA GLY A 391 76.07 27.29 5.35
C GLY A 391 74.86 27.59 4.48
#